data_8e5f61ad0f9d55f853ecb73c857e7fd7
#
_entry.id   8e5f61ad0f9d55f853ecb73c857e7fd7
#
_cell.length_a   1.000
_cell.length_b   1.000
_cell.length_c   1.000
_cell.angle_alpha   90.00
_cell.angle_beta   90.00
_cell.angle_gamma   90.00
#
_symmetry.space_group_name_H-M   'P 1'
#
loop_
_entity.id
_entity.type
_entity.pdbx_description
1 polymer ?
#
loop_
_entity_poly.entity_id
_entity_poly.type
_entity_poly.pdbx_seq_one_letter_code
_entity_poly.pdbx_strand_id
1 'polypeptide(L)'
;MTTTAISTYHALTEAEAIALAAGLFPAGTDLECQEIGDGNLNYVYRVSDRASGKGVIIKQALPYAKVVGESWPLTLKRAAIEAAALRKHGEYATDLVPEVYGTDEELAYTIMEDLSHLTIAREGLIQGKEYPKLSNDIGEYLAQTLFHTSDFALHPFEKKRLAAEFSNPELCKITEDLIFTDPFFDYETNDFEPELRQTVEAIWHNDRLKLEAAKLKRSFLTEAEALLHGDLHTGSIFADDNETKVIDPEFAFYGPIGFDVGLFIANLIAQGITRNGDGRGTIVGHIENTWQVFETRFTELWENEGIEDFKKVPGYRESVLDKVFKDTLGFAGCELIRRTIGLAHVKDLDGIEDAAVRIESKKQALRIGETLILKRSELTSIQDVTALLKEL
;
A
#
# COMPACT_ATOMS: atom_id res chain seq x y z
N MET A 1 -22.19 -9.26 34.76
CA MET A 1 -20.85 -9.15 35.32
C MET A 1 -19.89 -9.32 34.13
N THR A 2 -19.44 -8.25 33.57
CA THR A 2 -18.42 -8.25 32.48
C THR A 2 -17.08 -8.49 33.14
N THR A 3 -16.56 -9.68 33.00
CA THR A 3 -15.19 -10.00 33.36
C THR A 3 -14.31 -9.24 32.37
N THR A 4 -13.70 -8.15 32.82
CA THR A 4 -12.64 -7.45 32.08
C THR A 4 -11.49 -8.46 31.98
N ALA A 5 -11.31 -9.05 30.81
CA ALA A 5 -10.09 -9.82 30.52
C ALA A 5 -8.92 -8.84 30.73
N ILE A 6 -8.05 -9.16 31.66
CA ILE A 6 -6.78 -8.45 31.84
C ILE A 6 -6.02 -8.70 30.53
N SER A 7 -5.76 -7.63 29.78
CA SER A 7 -4.94 -7.73 28.58
C SER A 7 -3.55 -8.25 29.00
N THR A 8 -3.12 -9.36 28.44
CA THR A 8 -1.76 -9.91 28.61
C THR A 8 -0.73 -9.14 27.80
N TYR A 9 -1.18 -8.21 26.94
CA TYR A 9 -0.32 -7.38 26.09
C TYR A 9 0.65 -6.54 26.92
N HIS A 10 1.92 -6.61 26.55
CA HIS A 10 2.99 -5.71 26.98
C HIS A 10 3.98 -5.52 25.81
N ALA A 11 4.71 -4.40 25.82
CA ALA A 11 5.80 -4.19 24.86
C ALA A 11 6.92 -5.20 25.11
N LEU A 12 7.34 -5.91 24.06
CA LEU A 12 8.44 -6.87 24.14
C LEU A 12 9.74 -6.18 24.53
N THR A 13 10.51 -6.84 25.36
CA THR A 13 11.92 -6.49 25.62
C THR A 13 12.82 -7.18 24.60
N GLU A 14 14.04 -6.68 24.42
CA GLU A 14 15.04 -7.33 23.57
C GLU A 14 15.32 -8.78 23.99
N ALA A 15 15.32 -9.07 25.31
CA ALA A 15 15.51 -10.41 25.82
C ALA A 15 14.37 -11.36 25.44
N GLU A 16 13.12 -10.88 25.47
CA GLU A 16 11.96 -11.66 25.02
C GLU A 16 12.01 -11.86 23.51
N ALA A 17 12.37 -10.85 22.72
CA ALA A 17 12.55 -10.96 21.27
C ALA A 17 13.59 -12.05 20.92
N ILE A 18 14.74 -12.07 21.61
CA ILE A 18 15.74 -13.13 21.44
C ILE A 18 15.16 -14.49 21.79
N ALA A 19 14.43 -14.62 22.91
CA ALA A 19 13.85 -15.89 23.33
C ALA A 19 12.82 -16.41 22.31
N LEU A 20 11.99 -15.53 21.73
CA LEU A 20 11.01 -15.88 20.69
C LEU A 20 11.67 -16.34 19.39
N ALA A 21 12.78 -15.69 18.99
CA ALA A 21 13.51 -16.04 17.78
C ALA A 21 14.42 -17.27 17.92
N ALA A 22 14.82 -17.62 19.14
CA ALA A 22 15.88 -18.64 19.39
C ALA A 22 15.63 -19.99 18.71
N GLY A 23 14.36 -20.41 18.56
CA GLY A 23 13.99 -21.64 17.88
C GLY A 23 14.22 -21.65 16.37
N LEU A 24 14.44 -20.49 15.75
CA LEU A 24 14.71 -20.32 14.32
C LEU A 24 16.21 -20.39 13.97
N PHE A 25 17.07 -20.46 15.00
CA PHE A 25 18.53 -20.54 14.84
C PHE A 25 19.06 -21.87 15.38
N PRO A 26 20.25 -22.31 14.94
CA PRO A 26 20.93 -23.48 15.52
C PRO A 26 21.13 -23.33 17.03
N ALA A 27 21.04 -24.45 17.74
CA ALA A 27 21.24 -24.43 19.19
C ALA A 27 22.63 -23.88 19.56
N GLY A 28 22.68 -22.92 20.50
CA GLY A 28 23.92 -22.31 20.95
C GLY A 28 24.41 -21.12 20.10
N THR A 29 23.61 -20.68 19.16
CA THR A 29 23.92 -19.43 18.40
C THR A 29 23.95 -18.23 19.36
N ASP A 30 24.98 -17.38 19.23
CA ASP A 30 25.10 -16.13 19.98
C ASP A 30 24.24 -15.05 19.30
N LEU A 31 23.03 -14.87 19.81
CA LEU A 31 22.05 -13.94 19.26
C LEU A 31 22.20 -12.54 19.88
N GLU A 32 22.00 -11.52 19.05
CA GLU A 32 21.80 -10.14 19.47
C GLU A 32 20.45 -9.63 18.98
N CYS A 33 19.90 -8.62 19.68
CA CYS A 33 18.69 -7.93 19.31
C CYS A 33 18.95 -6.44 19.22
N GLN A 34 18.38 -5.83 18.22
CA GLN A 34 18.37 -4.39 18.03
C GLN A 34 16.94 -3.95 17.70
N GLU A 35 16.40 -2.99 18.43
CA GLU A 35 15.22 -2.27 17.96
C GLU A 35 15.63 -1.45 16.74
N ILE A 36 15.02 -1.76 15.60
CA ILE A 36 15.23 -1.05 14.33
C ILE A 36 13.98 -0.26 14.06
N GLY A 37 14.13 0.99 13.81
CA GLY A 37 13.06 1.60 13.17
C GLY A 37 12.37 2.77 13.71
N ASP A 38 12.00 3.49 12.70
CA ASP A 38 11.13 4.64 12.73
C ASP A 38 9.65 4.21 12.52
N GLY A 39 9.31 2.97 12.89
CA GLY A 39 7.94 2.45 12.77
C GLY A 39 6.95 3.32 13.53
N ASN A 40 6.11 4.05 12.80
CA ASN A 40 5.13 4.97 13.37
C ASN A 40 4.04 4.26 14.18
N LEU A 41 3.84 2.96 13.92
CA LEU A 41 2.72 2.18 14.45
C LEU A 41 3.15 0.90 15.20
N ASN A 42 4.43 0.50 15.10
CA ASN A 42 4.89 -0.80 15.59
C ASN A 42 6.28 -0.68 16.25
N TYR A 43 6.57 -1.59 17.20
CA TYR A 43 7.96 -1.92 17.54
C TYR A 43 8.50 -2.92 16.52
N VAL A 44 9.73 -2.72 16.08
CA VAL A 44 10.41 -3.61 15.15
C VAL A 44 11.77 -4.00 15.73
N TYR A 45 11.96 -5.27 15.96
CA TYR A 45 13.21 -5.84 16.48
C TYR A 45 13.85 -6.69 15.40
N ARG A 46 15.14 -6.49 15.18
CA ARG A 46 15.98 -7.39 14.41
C ARG A 46 16.75 -8.28 15.38
N VAL A 47 16.51 -9.60 15.33
CA VAL A 47 17.28 -10.59 16.07
C VAL A 47 18.21 -11.28 15.09
N SER A 48 19.51 -11.24 15.35
CA SER A 48 20.52 -11.79 14.43
C SER A 48 21.62 -12.57 15.12
N ASP A 49 22.20 -13.52 14.40
CA ASP A 49 23.41 -14.24 14.78
C ASP A 49 24.63 -13.32 14.63
N ARG A 50 25.33 -13.04 15.71
CA ARG A 50 26.53 -12.21 15.72
C ARG A 50 27.64 -12.66 14.77
N ALA A 51 27.72 -13.98 14.51
CA ALA A 51 28.78 -14.55 13.69
C ALA A 51 28.48 -14.45 12.18
N SER A 52 27.25 -14.73 11.77
CA SER A 52 26.86 -14.76 10.35
C SER A 52 26.13 -13.51 9.88
N GLY A 53 25.58 -12.72 10.80
CA GLY A 53 24.71 -11.58 10.50
C GLY A 53 23.30 -11.95 10.00
N LYS A 54 23.00 -13.26 9.87
CA LYS A 54 21.65 -13.71 9.50
C LYS A 54 20.66 -13.38 10.60
N GLY A 55 19.48 -12.91 10.26
CA GLY A 55 18.49 -12.45 11.20
C GLY A 55 17.06 -12.82 10.86
N VAL A 56 16.19 -12.47 11.78
CA VAL A 56 14.73 -12.44 11.62
C VAL A 56 14.20 -11.11 12.16
N ILE A 57 13.06 -10.68 11.67
CA ILE A 57 12.36 -9.50 12.15
C ILE A 57 11.20 -9.93 13.06
N ILE A 58 11.07 -9.28 14.21
CA ILE A 58 9.89 -9.36 15.07
C ILE A 58 9.23 -7.99 15.06
N LYS A 59 8.04 -7.92 14.48
CA LYS A 59 7.22 -6.71 14.42
C LYS A 59 6.07 -6.85 15.39
N GLN A 60 5.98 -5.95 16.37
CA GLN A 60 4.91 -5.94 17.38
C GLN A 60 4.04 -4.71 17.23
N ALA A 61 2.73 -4.93 17.11
CA ALA A 61 1.75 -3.84 17.02
C ALA A 61 1.61 -3.10 18.35
N LEU A 62 1.48 -1.76 18.26
CA LEU A 62 1.16 -0.91 19.41
C LEU A 62 -0.35 -0.65 19.48
N PRO A 63 -0.94 -0.50 20.68
CA PRO A 63 -2.36 -0.20 20.83
C PRO A 63 -2.71 1.27 20.49
N TYR A 64 -1.78 2.03 19.91
CA TYR A 64 -1.93 3.43 19.48
C TYR A 64 -0.93 3.78 18.38
N ALA A 65 -1.18 4.88 17.68
CA ALA A 65 -0.20 5.42 16.73
C ALA A 65 0.95 6.11 17.46
N LYS A 66 2.19 5.60 17.37
CA LYS A 66 3.38 6.10 18.09
C LYS A 66 3.63 7.59 17.86
N VAL A 67 3.32 8.10 16.66
CA VAL A 67 3.52 9.51 16.29
C VAL A 67 2.50 10.44 16.96
N VAL A 68 1.27 9.97 17.19
CA VAL A 68 0.18 10.77 17.78
C VAL A 68 -0.01 10.47 19.27
N GLY A 69 0.52 9.33 19.75
CA GLY A 69 0.41 8.86 21.13
C GLY A 69 -0.94 8.20 21.42
N GLU A 70 -1.24 8.01 22.72
CA GLU A 70 -2.43 7.31 23.21
C GLU A 70 -3.77 7.96 22.82
N SER A 71 -3.73 9.19 22.29
CA SER A 71 -4.94 9.89 21.79
C SER A 71 -5.52 9.27 20.50
N TRP A 72 -4.73 8.44 19.80
CA TRP A 72 -5.20 7.72 18.60
C TRP A 72 -5.09 6.21 18.82
N PRO A 73 -6.09 5.58 19.45
CA PRO A 73 -6.08 4.15 19.68
C PRO A 73 -6.15 3.36 18.39
N LEU A 74 -5.38 2.28 18.31
CA LEU A 74 -5.35 1.34 17.18
C LEU A 74 -5.59 -0.09 17.69
N THR A 75 -6.30 -0.87 16.89
CA THR A 75 -6.53 -2.27 17.19
C THR A 75 -5.23 -3.09 17.08
N LEU A 76 -4.99 -3.97 18.04
CA LEU A 76 -3.90 -4.95 17.98
C LEU A 76 -4.16 -6.05 16.93
N LYS A 77 -5.43 -6.26 16.55
CA LYS A 77 -5.83 -7.23 15.52
C LYS A 77 -5.14 -6.97 14.17
N ARG A 78 -4.68 -5.74 13.91
CA ARG A 78 -3.96 -5.42 12.67
C ARG A 78 -2.68 -6.25 12.46
N ALA A 79 -1.99 -6.70 13.55
CA ALA A 79 -0.84 -7.60 13.43
C ALA A 79 -1.25 -8.98 12.91
N ALA A 80 -2.38 -9.53 13.39
CA ALA A 80 -2.91 -10.78 12.89
C ALA A 80 -3.37 -10.67 11.42
N ILE A 81 -3.99 -9.55 11.05
CA ILE A 81 -4.40 -9.25 9.67
C ILE A 81 -3.17 -9.16 8.76
N GLU A 82 -2.13 -8.42 9.17
CA GLU A 82 -0.88 -8.32 8.42
C GLU A 82 -0.26 -9.70 8.16
N ALA A 83 -0.07 -10.49 9.21
CA ALA A 83 0.50 -11.83 9.10
C ALA A 83 -0.34 -12.77 8.23
N ALA A 84 -1.67 -12.72 8.35
CA ALA A 84 -2.58 -13.50 7.52
C ALA A 84 -2.53 -13.06 6.05
N ALA A 85 -2.45 -11.74 5.79
CA ALA A 85 -2.33 -11.20 4.44
C ALA A 85 -0.99 -11.59 3.80
N LEU A 86 0.13 -11.45 4.51
CA LEU A 86 1.44 -11.90 4.01
C LEU A 86 1.44 -13.38 3.66
N ARG A 87 0.88 -14.25 4.51
CA ARG A 87 0.75 -15.68 4.21
C ARG A 87 -0.13 -15.92 2.99
N LYS A 88 -1.28 -15.22 2.91
CA LYS A 88 -2.23 -15.41 1.80
C LYS A 88 -1.65 -14.93 0.47
N HIS A 89 -1.01 -13.77 0.46
CA HIS A 89 -0.32 -13.25 -0.72
C HIS A 89 0.88 -14.14 -1.10
N GLY A 90 1.62 -14.66 -0.11
CA GLY A 90 2.73 -15.58 -0.32
C GLY A 90 2.34 -16.92 -0.96
N GLU A 91 1.07 -17.35 -0.88
CA GLU A 91 0.59 -18.53 -1.62
C GLU A 91 0.70 -18.35 -3.14
N TYR A 92 0.61 -17.11 -3.63
CA TYR A 92 0.55 -16.79 -5.06
C TYR A 92 1.74 -15.95 -5.56
N ALA A 93 2.39 -15.23 -4.65
CA ALA A 93 3.50 -14.33 -4.93
C ALA A 93 4.67 -14.57 -3.93
N THR A 94 5.09 -15.82 -3.79
CA THR A 94 6.02 -16.30 -2.74
C THR A 94 7.32 -15.49 -2.69
N ASP A 95 7.92 -15.19 -3.85
CA ASP A 95 9.19 -14.46 -3.91
C ASP A 95 9.03 -12.95 -3.71
N LEU A 96 7.79 -12.44 -3.66
CA LEU A 96 7.48 -11.01 -3.63
C LEU A 96 6.98 -10.52 -2.27
N VAL A 97 6.89 -11.38 -1.27
CA VAL A 97 6.56 -11.04 0.12
C VAL A 97 7.52 -11.73 1.09
N PRO A 98 7.71 -11.21 2.31
CA PRO A 98 8.51 -11.88 3.32
C PRO A 98 7.84 -13.19 3.81
N GLU A 99 8.66 -14.17 4.11
CA GLU A 99 8.19 -15.38 4.79
C GLU A 99 7.80 -15.08 6.25
N VAL A 100 6.63 -15.59 6.68
CA VAL A 100 6.14 -15.42 8.05
C VAL A 100 6.41 -16.71 8.84
N TYR A 101 7.32 -16.64 9.80
CA TYR A 101 7.75 -17.77 10.62
C TYR A 101 6.87 -18.05 11.84
N GLY A 102 6.25 -17.01 12.41
CA GLY A 102 5.41 -17.16 13.60
C GLY A 102 4.59 -15.92 13.91
N THR A 103 3.52 -16.10 14.71
CA THR A 103 2.65 -15.00 15.15
C THR A 103 2.09 -15.30 16.54
N ASP A 104 1.75 -14.23 17.27
CA ASP A 104 1.00 -14.33 18.52
C ASP A 104 -0.03 -13.20 18.57
N GLU A 105 -1.30 -13.55 18.76
CA GLU A 105 -2.41 -12.59 18.76
C GLU A 105 -2.54 -11.84 20.10
N GLU A 106 -2.13 -12.46 21.23
CA GLU A 106 -2.23 -11.84 22.56
C GLU A 106 -1.18 -10.74 22.74
N LEU A 107 0.06 -11.03 22.31
CA LEU A 107 1.16 -10.07 22.32
C LEU A 107 1.23 -9.26 21.02
N ALA A 108 0.41 -9.58 20.02
CA ALA A 108 0.26 -8.90 18.74
C ALA A 108 1.60 -8.74 17.98
N TYR A 109 2.37 -9.82 17.87
CA TYR A 109 3.62 -9.80 17.10
C TYR A 109 3.59 -10.79 15.93
N THR A 110 4.44 -10.48 14.96
CA THR A 110 4.77 -11.34 13.81
C THR A 110 6.27 -11.51 13.71
N ILE A 111 6.75 -12.76 13.53
CA ILE A 111 8.16 -13.08 13.23
C ILE A 111 8.23 -13.35 11.72
N MET A 112 9.11 -12.65 11.02
CA MET A 112 9.22 -12.75 9.57
C MET A 112 10.67 -12.63 9.07
N GLU A 113 10.85 -12.86 7.79
CA GLU A 113 12.10 -12.75 7.05
C GLU A 113 12.78 -11.39 7.28
N ASP A 114 14.10 -11.43 7.48
CA ASP A 114 14.95 -10.23 7.60
C ASP A 114 15.33 -9.70 6.19
N LEU A 115 14.78 -8.55 5.84
CA LEU A 115 15.02 -7.87 4.57
C LEU A 115 16.05 -6.73 4.69
N SER A 116 16.89 -6.72 5.74
CA SER A 116 17.86 -5.65 6.00
C SER A 116 18.93 -5.50 4.91
N HIS A 117 19.05 -6.45 3.99
CA HIS A 117 19.91 -6.37 2.81
C HIS A 117 19.32 -5.51 1.68
N LEU A 118 18.03 -5.22 1.71
CA LEU A 118 17.31 -4.40 0.75
C LEU A 118 17.13 -2.97 1.27
N THR A 119 16.72 -2.07 0.40
CA THR A 119 16.42 -0.66 0.72
C THR A 119 14.94 -0.40 0.49
N ILE A 120 14.31 0.44 1.32
CA ILE A 120 12.94 0.92 1.05
C ILE A 120 12.92 1.61 -0.31
N ALA A 121 12.05 1.16 -1.21
CA ALA A 121 12.01 1.61 -2.59
C ALA A 121 11.84 3.14 -2.70
N ARG A 122 11.00 3.75 -1.84
CA ARG A 122 10.83 5.21 -1.77
C ARG A 122 12.15 5.93 -1.54
N GLU A 123 12.94 5.50 -0.56
CA GLU A 123 14.21 6.13 -0.24
C GLU A 123 15.19 6.04 -1.41
N GLY A 124 15.29 4.87 -2.02
CA GLY A 124 16.15 4.69 -3.19
C GLY A 124 15.67 5.48 -4.40
N LEU A 125 14.37 5.49 -4.67
CA LEU A 125 13.80 6.33 -5.74
C LEU A 125 14.11 7.81 -5.51
N ILE A 126 13.94 8.37 -4.32
CA ILE A 126 14.31 9.75 -3.98
C ILE A 126 15.80 9.99 -4.25
N GLN A 127 16.67 9.02 -3.98
CA GLN A 127 18.11 9.09 -4.24
C GLN A 127 18.50 8.88 -5.72
N GLY A 128 17.53 8.57 -6.60
CA GLY A 128 17.78 8.36 -8.02
C GLY A 128 18.09 6.93 -8.43
N LYS A 129 17.89 5.93 -7.57
CA LYS A 129 17.99 4.52 -7.96
C LYS A 129 16.90 4.15 -8.97
N GLU A 130 17.17 3.23 -9.87
CA GLU A 130 16.27 2.89 -10.97
C GLU A 130 15.41 1.65 -10.69
N TYR A 131 15.89 0.67 -9.91
CA TYR A 131 15.20 -0.58 -9.59
C TYR A 131 14.59 -1.30 -10.80
N PRO A 132 15.40 -1.93 -11.66
CA PRO A 132 14.96 -2.42 -12.98
C PRO A 132 13.85 -3.48 -12.93
N LYS A 133 13.69 -4.18 -11.80
CA LYS A 133 12.63 -5.18 -11.61
C LYS A 133 11.34 -4.64 -10.99
N LEU A 134 11.39 -3.49 -10.31
CA LEU A 134 10.31 -2.99 -9.46
C LEU A 134 8.93 -3.03 -10.13
N SER A 135 8.81 -2.47 -11.33
CA SER A 135 7.51 -2.39 -12.01
C SER A 135 6.99 -3.73 -12.52
N ASN A 136 7.90 -4.63 -12.93
CA ASN A 136 7.55 -5.99 -13.31
C ASN A 136 7.06 -6.78 -12.09
N ASP A 137 7.82 -6.75 -11.03
CA ASP A 137 7.55 -7.52 -9.81
C ASP A 137 6.25 -7.04 -9.13
N ILE A 138 6.02 -5.72 -9.09
CA ILE A 138 4.77 -5.18 -8.52
C ILE A 138 3.58 -5.45 -9.43
N GLY A 139 3.73 -5.36 -10.76
CA GLY A 139 2.68 -5.77 -11.71
C GLY A 139 2.28 -7.23 -11.55
N GLU A 140 3.27 -8.12 -11.41
CA GLU A 140 3.05 -9.55 -11.14
C GLU A 140 2.41 -9.78 -9.77
N TYR A 141 2.91 -9.14 -8.68
CA TYR A 141 2.33 -9.22 -7.35
C TYR A 141 0.85 -8.85 -7.35
N LEU A 142 0.51 -7.71 -7.94
CA LEU A 142 -0.86 -7.23 -8.04
C LEU A 142 -1.76 -8.20 -8.81
N ALA A 143 -1.29 -8.69 -9.97
CA ALA A 143 -2.07 -9.61 -10.78
C ALA A 143 -2.33 -10.94 -10.03
N GLN A 144 -1.29 -11.53 -9.45
CA GLN A 144 -1.36 -12.80 -8.74
C GLN A 144 -2.27 -12.71 -7.51
N THR A 145 -2.02 -11.74 -6.65
CA THR A 145 -2.74 -11.64 -5.38
C THR A 145 -4.19 -11.24 -5.58
N LEU A 146 -4.46 -10.25 -6.43
CA LEU A 146 -5.81 -9.74 -6.66
C LEU A 146 -6.67 -10.71 -7.46
N PHE A 147 -6.08 -11.43 -8.45
CA PHE A 147 -6.83 -12.44 -9.19
C PHE A 147 -7.20 -13.63 -8.32
N HIS A 148 -6.21 -14.24 -7.65
CA HIS A 148 -6.43 -15.49 -6.91
C HIS A 148 -7.26 -15.32 -5.63
N THR A 149 -7.40 -14.12 -5.11
CA THR A 149 -8.28 -13.83 -3.96
C THR A 149 -9.66 -13.31 -4.36
N SER A 150 -9.95 -13.20 -5.67
CA SER A 150 -11.20 -12.68 -6.20
C SER A 150 -12.25 -13.76 -6.48
N ASP A 151 -13.47 -13.34 -6.85
CA ASP A 151 -14.54 -14.22 -7.36
C ASP A 151 -14.16 -14.94 -8.66
N PHE A 152 -13.12 -14.47 -9.36
CA PHE A 152 -12.67 -15.09 -10.61
C PHE A 152 -11.90 -16.40 -10.38
N ALA A 153 -11.31 -16.59 -9.22
CA ALA A 153 -10.48 -17.76 -8.88
C ALA A 153 -10.98 -18.53 -7.64
N LEU A 154 -11.67 -17.89 -6.70
CA LEU A 154 -12.11 -18.52 -5.46
C LEU A 154 -13.53 -19.06 -5.55
N HIS A 155 -13.72 -20.26 -4.97
CA HIS A 155 -15.07 -20.75 -4.72
C HIS A 155 -15.84 -19.75 -3.81
N PRO A 156 -17.13 -19.45 -4.10
CA PRO A 156 -17.89 -18.42 -3.40
C PRO A 156 -17.93 -18.55 -1.87
N PHE A 157 -17.90 -19.77 -1.32
CA PHE A 157 -17.87 -19.99 0.12
C PHE A 157 -16.52 -19.59 0.72
N GLU A 158 -15.43 -19.92 0.04
CA GLU A 158 -14.09 -19.57 0.47
C GLU A 158 -13.87 -18.07 0.44
N LYS A 159 -14.27 -17.41 -0.63
CA LYS A 159 -14.18 -15.94 -0.70
C LYS A 159 -14.95 -15.26 0.43
N LYS A 160 -16.17 -15.70 0.73
CA LYS A 160 -16.98 -15.13 1.82
C LYS A 160 -16.36 -15.39 3.20
N ARG A 161 -15.74 -16.55 3.39
CA ARG A 161 -14.99 -16.87 4.61
C ARG A 161 -13.81 -15.92 4.78
N LEU A 162 -13.00 -15.75 3.74
CA LEU A 162 -11.85 -14.85 3.74
C LEU A 162 -12.29 -13.39 3.94
N ALA A 163 -13.34 -12.93 3.27
CA ALA A 163 -13.85 -11.57 3.44
C ALA A 163 -14.32 -11.29 4.89
N ALA A 164 -14.82 -12.29 5.61
CA ALA A 164 -15.14 -12.17 7.02
C ALA A 164 -13.88 -12.19 7.93
N GLU A 165 -12.89 -13.01 7.60
CA GLU A 165 -11.62 -13.11 8.30
C GLU A 165 -10.83 -11.80 8.22
N PHE A 166 -10.75 -11.20 7.04
CA PHE A 166 -10.09 -9.93 6.77
C PHE A 166 -10.99 -8.71 7.04
N SER A 167 -11.97 -8.83 7.93
CA SER A 167 -12.74 -7.67 8.40
C SER A 167 -11.83 -6.76 9.23
N ASN A 168 -11.59 -5.55 8.74
CA ASN A 168 -10.63 -4.57 9.29
C ASN A 168 -11.26 -3.18 9.44
N PRO A 169 -12.34 -3.04 10.25
CA PRO A 169 -13.16 -1.83 10.27
C PRO A 169 -12.41 -0.58 10.75
N GLU A 170 -11.48 -0.73 11.70
CA GLU A 170 -10.74 0.40 12.27
C GLU A 170 -9.77 1.00 11.24
N LEU A 171 -9.00 0.15 10.54
CA LEU A 171 -8.04 0.62 9.53
C LEU A 171 -8.77 1.09 8.26
N CYS A 172 -9.85 0.41 7.85
CA CYS A 172 -10.72 0.89 6.77
C CYS A 172 -11.29 2.28 7.08
N LYS A 173 -11.73 2.54 8.34
CA LYS A 173 -12.24 3.85 8.74
C LYS A 173 -11.19 4.96 8.61
N ILE A 174 -9.93 4.68 8.95
CA ILE A 174 -8.82 5.60 8.73
C ILE A 174 -8.67 5.93 7.24
N THR A 175 -8.71 4.91 6.38
CA THR A 175 -8.64 5.10 4.92
C THR A 175 -9.82 5.90 4.40
N GLU A 176 -11.05 5.62 4.87
CA GLU A 176 -12.26 6.34 4.49
C GLU A 176 -12.18 7.84 4.80
N ASP A 177 -11.61 8.18 5.95
CA ASP A 177 -11.47 9.58 6.36
C ASP A 177 -10.29 10.25 5.65
N LEU A 178 -9.11 9.68 5.76
CA LEU A 178 -7.89 10.34 5.30
C LEU A 178 -7.69 10.34 3.79
N ILE A 179 -8.30 9.41 3.03
CA ILE A 179 -8.21 9.40 1.56
C ILE A 179 -9.42 10.06 0.91
N PHE A 180 -10.64 9.75 1.39
CA PHE A 180 -11.87 10.07 0.66
C PHE A 180 -12.68 11.20 1.25
N THR A 181 -12.42 11.63 2.49
CA THR A 181 -13.24 12.64 3.16
C THR A 181 -12.46 13.90 3.45
N ASP A 182 -11.50 13.81 4.35
CA ASP A 182 -10.84 14.99 4.92
C ASP A 182 -10.17 15.89 3.86
N PRO A 183 -9.44 15.36 2.85
CA PRO A 183 -8.80 16.20 1.85
C PRO A 183 -9.77 16.99 0.95
N PHE A 184 -11.05 16.57 0.89
CA PHE A 184 -12.08 17.21 0.06
C PHE A 184 -12.93 18.24 0.82
N PHE A 185 -12.65 18.45 2.10
CA PHE A 185 -13.35 19.39 2.98
C PHE A 185 -12.36 20.12 3.89
N ASP A 186 -12.79 21.20 4.53
CA ASP A 186 -12.00 21.95 5.50
C ASP A 186 -12.00 21.23 6.86
N TYR A 187 -11.17 20.17 6.96
CA TYR A 187 -10.99 19.39 8.18
C TYR A 187 -9.69 19.75 8.89
N GLU A 188 -9.68 19.63 10.23
CA GLU A 188 -8.52 19.91 11.08
C GLU A 188 -7.32 18.97 10.83
N THR A 189 -7.57 17.80 10.23
CA THR A 189 -6.54 16.84 9.85
C THR A 189 -5.75 17.24 8.62
N ASN A 190 -6.24 18.20 7.82
CA ASN A 190 -5.50 18.67 6.65
C ASN A 190 -4.30 19.52 7.07
N ASP A 191 -3.16 19.24 6.44
CA ASP A 191 -1.89 19.92 6.66
C ASP A 191 -1.25 20.30 5.31
N PHE A 192 -1.04 21.59 5.06
CA PHE A 192 -0.46 22.08 3.82
C PHE A 192 0.12 23.49 3.97
N GLU A 193 1.10 23.82 3.14
CA GLU A 193 1.71 25.14 3.15
C GLU A 193 0.72 26.24 2.75
N PRO A 194 0.80 27.45 3.36
CA PRO A 194 -0.11 28.56 3.09
C PRO A 194 -0.22 28.94 1.61
N GLU A 195 0.83 28.76 0.82
CA GLU A 195 0.90 29.05 -0.63
C GLU A 195 0.01 28.12 -1.46
N LEU A 196 -0.45 27.01 -0.91
CA LEU A 196 -1.40 26.08 -1.53
C LEU A 196 -2.86 26.45 -1.24
N ARG A 197 -3.13 27.36 -0.29
CA ARG A 197 -4.49 27.69 0.20
C ARG A 197 -5.49 27.89 -0.92
N GLN A 198 -5.17 28.70 -1.92
CA GLN A 198 -6.07 28.98 -3.03
C GLN A 198 -6.41 27.72 -3.84
N THR A 199 -5.43 26.85 -4.08
CA THR A 199 -5.62 25.58 -4.81
C THR A 199 -6.46 24.61 -3.99
N VAL A 200 -6.20 24.53 -2.68
CA VAL A 200 -6.95 23.67 -1.76
C VAL A 200 -8.40 24.11 -1.63
N GLU A 201 -8.66 25.42 -1.47
CA GLU A 201 -10.02 25.95 -1.43
C GLU A 201 -10.78 25.69 -2.74
N ALA A 202 -10.10 25.69 -3.89
CA ALA A 202 -10.72 25.32 -5.16
C ALA A 202 -11.16 23.83 -5.16
N ILE A 203 -10.39 22.93 -4.57
CA ILE A 203 -10.77 21.51 -4.37
C ILE A 203 -12.01 21.42 -3.48
N TRP A 204 -12.01 22.10 -2.33
CA TRP A 204 -13.13 22.08 -1.38
C TRP A 204 -14.44 22.64 -1.92
N HIS A 205 -14.37 23.57 -2.90
CA HIS A 205 -15.54 24.15 -3.55
C HIS A 205 -15.92 23.48 -4.88
N ASN A 206 -15.18 22.44 -5.30
CA ASN A 206 -15.46 21.70 -6.53
C ASN A 206 -16.46 20.55 -6.27
N ASP A 207 -17.76 20.84 -6.39
CA ASP A 207 -18.81 19.84 -6.16
C ASP A 207 -18.75 18.65 -7.11
N ARG A 208 -18.27 18.85 -8.35
CA ARG A 208 -18.09 17.75 -9.32
C ARG A 208 -16.98 16.82 -8.85
N LEU A 209 -15.87 17.35 -8.37
CA LEU A 209 -14.76 16.56 -7.82
C LEU A 209 -15.20 15.77 -6.59
N LYS A 210 -15.90 16.44 -5.65
CA LYS A 210 -16.44 15.77 -4.44
C LYS A 210 -17.45 14.67 -4.78
N LEU A 211 -18.29 14.88 -5.81
CA LEU A 211 -19.21 13.83 -6.27
C LEU A 211 -18.45 12.59 -6.77
N GLU A 212 -17.39 12.77 -7.53
CA GLU A 212 -16.59 11.66 -8.03
C GLU A 212 -15.79 10.99 -6.91
N ALA A 213 -15.23 11.74 -5.96
CA ALA A 213 -14.60 11.19 -4.75
C ALA A 213 -15.60 10.40 -3.89
N ALA A 214 -16.84 10.88 -3.73
CA ALA A 214 -17.90 10.16 -3.03
C ALA A 214 -18.27 8.82 -3.70
N LYS A 215 -18.26 8.75 -5.04
CA LYS A 215 -18.46 7.49 -5.77
C LYS A 215 -17.32 6.50 -5.52
N LEU A 216 -16.07 6.97 -5.53
CA LEU A 216 -14.90 6.15 -5.21
C LEU A 216 -14.94 5.67 -3.74
N LYS A 217 -15.28 6.56 -2.80
CA LYS A 217 -15.51 6.15 -1.41
C LYS A 217 -16.59 5.07 -1.31
N ARG A 218 -17.70 5.20 -2.03
CA ARG A 218 -18.75 4.18 -2.04
C ARG A 218 -18.25 2.85 -2.61
N SER A 219 -17.47 2.86 -3.69
CA SER A 219 -16.82 1.66 -4.25
C SER A 219 -15.95 1.00 -3.18
N PHE A 220 -15.07 1.74 -2.53
CA PHE A 220 -14.23 1.28 -1.42
C PHE A 220 -15.05 0.61 -0.30
N LEU A 221 -16.19 1.20 0.07
CA LEU A 221 -17.06 0.70 1.14
C LEU A 221 -17.86 -0.56 0.78
N THR A 222 -18.14 -0.80 -0.50
CA THR A 222 -19.16 -1.77 -0.90
C THR A 222 -18.68 -2.86 -1.84
N GLU A 223 -17.52 -2.70 -2.50
CA GLU A 223 -17.04 -3.62 -3.52
C GLU A 223 -15.93 -4.51 -2.95
N ALA A 224 -16.33 -5.67 -2.45
CA ALA A 224 -15.41 -6.67 -1.91
C ALA A 224 -14.90 -7.60 -3.04
N GLU A 225 -14.09 -7.06 -3.96
CA GLU A 225 -13.64 -7.77 -5.16
C GLU A 225 -12.50 -8.75 -4.89
N ALA A 226 -11.45 -8.30 -4.20
CA ALA A 226 -10.25 -9.10 -3.90
C ALA A 226 -9.67 -8.72 -2.55
N LEU A 227 -8.77 -9.55 -2.00
CA LEU A 227 -7.99 -9.22 -0.81
C LEU A 227 -6.89 -8.23 -1.19
N LEU A 228 -7.02 -7.01 -0.70
CA LEU A 228 -6.08 -5.93 -0.93
C LEU A 228 -4.92 -5.96 0.08
N HIS A 229 -3.81 -5.34 -0.29
CA HIS A 229 -2.80 -4.86 0.64
C HIS A 229 -3.35 -3.72 1.52
N GLY A 230 -4.10 -2.82 0.92
CA GLY A 230 -4.83 -1.73 1.57
C GLY A 230 -4.05 -0.44 1.80
N ASP A 231 -2.70 -0.46 1.67
CA ASP A 231 -1.83 0.73 1.68
C ASP A 231 -0.55 0.46 0.86
N LEU A 232 -0.70 0.01 -0.39
CA LEU A 232 0.42 -0.32 -1.25
C LEU A 232 1.08 0.95 -1.82
N HIS A 233 2.24 1.28 -1.33
CA HIS A 233 3.01 2.43 -1.77
C HIS A 233 4.53 2.13 -1.80
N THR A 234 5.33 2.99 -2.39
CA THR A 234 6.78 2.79 -2.50
C THR A 234 7.51 2.69 -1.15
N GLY A 235 6.88 3.13 -0.07
CA GLY A 235 7.40 2.98 1.31
C GLY A 235 7.09 1.63 1.96
N SER A 236 6.13 0.85 1.41
CA SER A 236 5.82 -0.52 1.82
C SER A 236 6.46 -1.56 0.90
N ILE A 237 7.56 -1.20 0.24
CA ILE A 237 8.31 -2.06 -0.67
C ILE A 237 9.80 -1.96 -0.34
N PHE A 238 10.43 -3.10 -0.14
CA PHE A 238 11.89 -3.22 -0.14
C PHE A 238 12.38 -3.68 -1.50
N ALA A 239 13.48 -3.09 -2.01
CA ALA A 239 14.03 -3.47 -3.31
C ALA A 239 15.55 -3.25 -3.40
N ASP A 240 16.17 -4.03 -4.31
CA ASP A 240 17.46 -3.76 -4.91
C ASP A 240 17.38 -3.97 -6.44
N ASP A 241 18.51 -4.16 -7.11
CA ASP A 241 18.55 -4.40 -8.55
C ASP A 241 17.99 -5.79 -8.96
N ASN A 242 17.85 -6.72 -8.01
CA ASN A 242 17.58 -8.13 -8.27
C ASN A 242 16.30 -8.63 -7.60
N GLU A 243 15.83 -7.95 -6.56
CA GLU A 243 14.78 -8.45 -5.68
C GLU A 243 13.82 -7.31 -5.28
N THR A 244 12.54 -7.66 -5.17
CA THR A 244 11.47 -6.79 -4.68
C THR A 244 10.63 -7.54 -3.67
N LYS A 245 10.36 -6.94 -2.51
CA LYS A 245 9.51 -7.50 -1.46
C LYS A 245 8.46 -6.48 -1.00
N VAL A 246 7.20 -6.87 -1.05
CA VAL A 246 6.07 -6.09 -0.54
C VAL A 246 5.85 -6.45 0.93
N ILE A 247 5.77 -5.45 1.79
CA ILE A 247 5.64 -5.60 3.24
C ILE A 247 4.46 -4.76 3.76
N ASP A 248 4.07 -4.99 5.00
CA ASP A 248 3.19 -4.08 5.77
C ASP A 248 1.72 -4.03 5.34
N PRO A 249 1.06 -5.16 4.98
CA PRO A 249 -0.35 -5.17 4.62
C PRO A 249 -1.28 -5.15 5.86
N GLU A 250 -1.01 -4.29 6.85
CA GLU A 250 -1.84 -4.19 8.07
C GLU A 250 -3.22 -3.57 7.80
N PHE A 251 -3.37 -2.87 6.66
CA PHE A 251 -4.63 -2.34 6.15
C PHE A 251 -5.41 -3.34 5.28
N ALA A 252 -4.96 -4.58 5.18
CA ALA A 252 -5.59 -5.57 4.30
C ALA A 252 -7.07 -5.80 4.63
N PHE A 253 -7.88 -5.82 3.59
CA PHE A 253 -9.31 -6.11 3.61
C PHE A 253 -9.79 -6.50 2.22
N TYR A 254 -11.03 -6.98 2.09
CA TYR A 254 -11.64 -7.21 0.78
C TYR A 254 -12.20 -5.91 0.24
N GLY A 255 -11.61 -5.42 -0.86
CA GLY A 255 -11.97 -4.15 -1.50
C GLY A 255 -11.84 -4.18 -3.02
N PRO A 256 -12.04 -3.02 -3.70
CA PRO A 256 -11.97 -2.91 -5.15
C PRO A 256 -10.54 -3.10 -5.68
N ILE A 257 -10.37 -3.95 -6.71
CA ILE A 257 -9.07 -4.31 -7.31
C ILE A 257 -8.23 -3.09 -7.69
N GLY A 258 -8.87 -2.06 -8.27
CA GLY A 258 -8.18 -0.85 -8.70
C GLY A 258 -7.59 0.01 -7.58
N PHE A 259 -7.88 -0.29 -6.30
CA PHE A 259 -7.40 0.51 -5.18
C PHE A 259 -5.87 0.40 -5.01
N ASP A 260 -5.36 -0.81 -4.80
CA ASP A 260 -3.91 -1.02 -4.61
C ASP A 260 -3.10 -0.60 -5.83
N VAL A 261 -3.59 -0.92 -7.04
CA VAL A 261 -2.96 -0.48 -8.30
C VAL A 261 -2.88 1.05 -8.35
N GLY A 262 -3.97 1.72 -7.96
CA GLY A 262 -4.06 3.18 -7.92
C GLY A 262 -3.11 3.82 -6.92
N LEU A 263 -3.01 3.28 -5.71
CA LEU A 263 -2.10 3.78 -4.68
C LEU A 263 -0.64 3.69 -5.14
N PHE A 264 -0.23 2.55 -5.70
CA PHE A 264 1.13 2.38 -6.18
C PHE A 264 1.46 3.33 -7.34
N ILE A 265 0.57 3.44 -8.35
CA ILE A 265 0.74 4.37 -9.48
C ILE A 265 0.80 5.82 -9.00
N ALA A 266 -0.01 6.23 -8.02
CA ALA A 266 0.02 7.58 -7.45
C ALA A 266 1.39 7.92 -6.85
N ASN A 267 2.00 6.98 -6.12
CA ASN A 267 3.32 7.18 -5.54
C ASN A 267 4.41 7.29 -6.62
N LEU A 268 4.31 6.54 -7.72
CA LEU A 268 5.18 6.72 -8.87
C LEU A 268 4.96 8.07 -9.56
N ILE A 269 3.70 8.54 -9.69
CA ILE A 269 3.39 9.86 -10.25
C ILE A 269 4.03 10.95 -9.38
N ALA A 270 3.92 10.87 -8.05
CA ALA A 270 4.57 11.81 -7.14
C ALA A 270 6.10 11.87 -7.39
N GLN A 271 6.74 10.71 -7.55
CA GLN A 271 8.16 10.64 -7.93
C GLN A 271 8.42 11.26 -9.32
N GLY A 272 7.58 11.01 -10.31
CA GLY A 272 7.72 11.55 -11.66
C GLY A 272 7.64 13.08 -11.71
N ILE A 273 6.79 13.69 -10.88
CA ILE A 273 6.66 15.13 -10.73
C ILE A 273 7.99 15.76 -10.26
N THR A 274 8.70 15.11 -9.35
CA THR A 274 9.95 15.62 -8.76
C THR A 274 11.17 15.43 -9.65
N ARG A 275 11.02 14.78 -10.81
CA ARG A 275 12.10 14.41 -11.71
C ARG A 275 12.09 15.22 -12.99
N ASN A 276 13.22 15.31 -13.66
CA ASN A 276 13.39 15.95 -14.97
C ASN A 276 14.08 14.99 -15.95
N GLY A 277 13.91 15.23 -17.26
CA GLY A 277 14.60 14.52 -18.32
C GLY A 277 14.50 12.98 -18.21
N ASP A 278 15.65 12.30 -18.30
CA ASP A 278 15.72 10.83 -18.30
C ASP A 278 15.18 10.22 -16.98
N GLY A 279 15.40 10.90 -15.85
CA GLY A 279 14.87 10.43 -14.57
C GLY A 279 13.34 10.39 -14.53
N ARG A 280 12.65 11.35 -15.15
CA ARG A 280 11.19 11.31 -15.33
C ARG A 280 10.81 10.21 -16.30
N GLY A 281 11.57 10.02 -17.38
CA GLY A 281 11.38 8.93 -18.34
C GLY A 281 11.41 7.55 -17.68
N THR A 282 12.34 7.31 -16.76
CA THR A 282 12.40 6.06 -15.98
C THR A 282 11.13 5.83 -15.18
N ILE A 283 10.63 6.85 -14.47
CA ILE A 283 9.37 6.72 -13.69
C ILE A 283 8.15 6.51 -14.60
N VAL A 284 8.09 7.21 -15.73
CA VAL A 284 7.06 6.97 -16.75
C VAL A 284 7.09 5.51 -17.21
N GLY A 285 8.29 4.96 -17.47
CA GLY A 285 8.48 3.55 -17.81
C GLY A 285 7.96 2.61 -16.72
N HIS A 286 8.22 2.92 -15.45
CA HIS A 286 7.68 2.13 -14.33
C HIS A 286 6.15 2.15 -14.28
N ILE A 287 5.52 3.30 -14.46
CA ILE A 287 4.04 3.41 -14.46
C ILE A 287 3.46 2.57 -15.60
N GLU A 288 3.96 2.77 -16.83
CA GLU A 288 3.47 2.07 -18.02
C GLU A 288 3.68 0.55 -17.89
N ASN A 289 4.87 0.12 -17.45
CA ASN A 289 5.18 -1.31 -17.30
C ASN A 289 4.38 -1.98 -16.18
N THR A 290 4.17 -1.33 -15.04
CA THR A 290 3.35 -1.89 -13.94
C THR A 290 1.94 -2.22 -14.43
N TRP A 291 1.27 -1.29 -15.11
CA TRP A 291 -0.06 -1.54 -15.65
C TRP A 291 -0.05 -2.63 -16.72
N GLN A 292 0.91 -2.59 -17.64
CA GLN A 292 1.00 -3.56 -18.73
C GLN A 292 1.22 -4.99 -18.21
N VAL A 293 2.11 -5.16 -17.22
CA VAL A 293 2.37 -6.47 -16.62
C VAL A 293 1.13 -6.95 -15.87
N PHE A 294 0.51 -6.08 -15.04
CA PHE A 294 -0.73 -6.39 -14.35
C PHE A 294 -1.83 -6.84 -15.32
N GLU A 295 -2.14 -6.06 -16.34
CA GLU A 295 -3.20 -6.35 -17.32
C GLU A 295 -2.93 -7.65 -18.10
N THR A 296 -1.68 -7.83 -18.56
CA THR A 296 -1.28 -9.04 -19.31
C THR A 296 -1.42 -10.27 -18.42
N ARG A 297 -0.85 -10.21 -17.21
CA ARG A 297 -0.84 -11.35 -16.30
C ARG A 297 -2.24 -11.68 -15.78
N PHE A 298 -3.02 -10.67 -15.42
CA PHE A 298 -4.42 -10.87 -15.04
C PHE A 298 -5.23 -11.53 -16.15
N THR A 299 -5.00 -11.14 -17.41
CA THR A 299 -5.62 -11.77 -18.60
C THR A 299 -5.22 -13.24 -18.74
N GLU A 300 -3.93 -13.56 -18.59
CA GLU A 300 -3.45 -14.96 -18.64
C GLU A 300 -4.07 -15.82 -17.54
N LEU A 301 -4.13 -15.31 -16.32
CA LEU A 301 -4.77 -15.99 -15.18
C LEU A 301 -6.26 -16.18 -15.42
N TRP A 302 -6.94 -15.17 -15.93
CA TRP A 302 -8.35 -15.26 -16.32
C TRP A 302 -8.60 -16.41 -17.30
N GLU A 303 -7.78 -16.52 -18.33
CA GLU A 303 -7.94 -17.55 -19.38
C GLU A 303 -7.62 -18.95 -18.86
N ASN A 304 -6.55 -19.11 -18.09
CA ASN A 304 -6.03 -20.40 -17.70
C ASN A 304 -6.62 -20.92 -16.37
N GLU A 305 -6.88 -20.06 -15.40
CA GLU A 305 -7.20 -20.44 -14.04
C GLU A 305 -8.59 -19.96 -13.57
N GLY A 306 -9.21 -19.01 -14.29
CA GLY A 306 -10.53 -18.49 -13.93
C GLY A 306 -11.60 -19.59 -13.86
N ILE A 307 -12.38 -19.58 -12.77
CA ILE A 307 -13.47 -20.54 -12.53
C ILE A 307 -14.87 -19.98 -12.86
N GLU A 308 -14.96 -18.66 -13.10
CA GLU A 308 -16.23 -17.99 -13.40
C GLU A 308 -16.83 -18.49 -14.72
N ASP A 309 -18.11 -18.88 -14.71
CA ASP A 309 -18.80 -19.43 -15.89
C ASP A 309 -18.87 -18.43 -17.04
N PHE A 310 -19.02 -17.14 -16.74
CA PHE A 310 -19.08 -16.06 -17.72
C PHE A 310 -17.71 -15.68 -18.32
N LYS A 311 -16.60 -16.28 -17.86
CA LYS A 311 -15.26 -15.95 -18.35
C LYS A 311 -15.09 -16.07 -19.87
N LYS A 312 -15.92 -16.90 -20.53
CA LYS A 312 -15.91 -17.11 -21.99
C LYS A 312 -16.83 -16.17 -22.75
N VAL A 313 -17.61 -15.33 -22.06
CA VAL A 313 -18.50 -14.36 -22.71
C VAL A 313 -17.66 -13.24 -23.30
N PRO A 314 -17.75 -13.01 -24.63
CA PRO A 314 -16.99 -11.94 -25.27
C PRO A 314 -17.28 -10.57 -24.63
N GLY A 315 -16.24 -9.81 -24.30
CA GLY A 315 -16.33 -8.49 -23.69
C GLY A 315 -16.43 -8.48 -22.16
N TYR A 316 -16.63 -9.63 -21.49
CA TYR A 316 -16.74 -9.63 -20.02
C TYR A 316 -15.42 -9.30 -19.35
N ARG A 317 -14.32 -9.97 -19.72
CA ARG A 317 -12.97 -9.66 -19.23
C ARG A 317 -12.59 -8.20 -19.49
N GLU A 318 -12.81 -7.74 -20.71
CA GLU A 318 -12.53 -6.36 -21.11
C GLU A 318 -13.33 -5.35 -20.27
N SER A 319 -14.58 -5.66 -19.96
CA SER A 319 -15.43 -4.85 -19.07
C SER A 319 -14.90 -4.80 -17.63
N VAL A 320 -14.37 -5.92 -17.12
CA VAL A 320 -13.74 -5.98 -15.79
C VAL A 320 -12.46 -5.14 -15.77
N LEU A 321 -11.58 -5.33 -16.74
CA LEU A 321 -10.31 -4.58 -16.82
C LEU A 321 -10.55 -3.08 -17.06
N ASP A 322 -11.53 -2.70 -17.85
CA ASP A 322 -11.93 -1.28 -18.03
C ASP A 322 -12.42 -0.66 -16.71
N LYS A 323 -13.21 -1.40 -15.91
CA LYS A 323 -13.59 -0.95 -14.57
C LYS A 323 -12.37 -0.80 -13.66
N VAL A 324 -11.50 -1.82 -13.60
CA VAL A 324 -10.28 -1.79 -12.77
C VAL A 324 -9.40 -0.60 -13.16
N PHE A 325 -9.23 -0.34 -14.45
CA PHE A 325 -8.46 0.80 -14.93
C PHE A 325 -9.05 2.15 -14.47
N LYS A 326 -10.35 2.36 -14.65
CA LYS A 326 -11.04 3.58 -14.21
C LYS A 326 -10.98 3.79 -12.70
N ASP A 327 -11.12 2.72 -11.94
CA ASP A 327 -10.99 2.74 -10.49
C ASP A 327 -9.55 3.06 -10.07
N THR A 328 -8.55 2.45 -10.73
CA THR A 328 -7.13 2.75 -10.57
C THR A 328 -6.87 4.26 -10.71
N LEU A 329 -7.37 4.88 -11.77
CA LEU A 329 -7.18 6.32 -11.98
C LEU A 329 -7.86 7.15 -10.88
N GLY A 330 -9.08 6.80 -10.51
CA GLY A 330 -9.83 7.49 -9.47
C GLY A 330 -9.13 7.41 -8.11
N PHE A 331 -8.71 6.22 -7.70
CA PHE A 331 -8.00 6.00 -6.44
C PHE A 331 -6.61 6.64 -6.45
N ALA A 332 -5.88 6.59 -7.57
CA ALA A 332 -4.62 7.30 -7.72
C ALA A 332 -4.78 8.82 -7.55
N GLY A 333 -5.85 9.38 -8.08
CA GLY A 333 -6.16 10.80 -7.92
C GLY A 333 -6.45 11.17 -6.46
N CYS A 334 -7.26 10.37 -5.74
CA CYS A 334 -7.52 10.58 -4.32
C CYS A 334 -6.23 10.47 -3.49
N GLU A 335 -5.39 9.49 -3.79
CA GLU A 335 -4.10 9.28 -3.11
C GLU A 335 -3.16 10.47 -3.31
N LEU A 336 -3.02 11.00 -4.53
CA LEU A 336 -2.20 12.19 -4.79
C LEU A 336 -2.68 13.40 -4.00
N ILE A 337 -4.00 13.63 -3.94
CA ILE A 337 -4.56 14.74 -3.19
C ILE A 337 -4.29 14.57 -1.70
N ARG A 338 -4.59 13.40 -1.13
CA ARG A 338 -4.39 13.16 0.31
C ARG A 338 -2.92 13.24 0.73
N ARG A 339 -1.98 12.77 -0.11
CA ARG A 339 -0.54 12.83 0.16
C ARG A 339 0.04 14.24 0.03
N THR A 340 -0.71 15.15 -0.55
CA THR A 340 -0.29 16.54 -0.78
C THR A 340 -0.86 17.50 0.27
N ILE A 341 -2.10 17.30 0.70
CA ILE A 341 -2.81 18.24 1.60
C ILE A 341 -3.47 17.57 2.81
N GLY A 342 -3.49 16.24 2.89
CA GLY A 342 -4.05 15.50 4.04
C GLY A 342 -3.04 15.32 5.16
N LEU A 343 -3.42 14.55 6.19
CA LEU A 343 -2.59 14.28 7.37
C LEU A 343 -1.29 13.52 7.04
N ALA A 344 -1.35 12.57 6.13
CA ALA A 344 -0.27 11.62 5.86
C ALA A 344 0.48 11.98 4.56
N HIS A 345 1.45 12.86 4.69
CA HIS A 345 2.32 13.30 3.60
C HIS A 345 3.33 12.23 3.15
N VAL A 346 4.00 12.49 2.04
CA VAL A 346 5.09 11.66 1.53
C VAL A 346 6.37 12.47 1.35
N LYS A 347 7.48 11.84 1.74
CA LYS A 347 8.81 12.43 1.62
C LYS A 347 9.19 12.79 0.18
N ASP A 348 8.56 12.13 -0.79
CA ASP A 348 8.70 12.42 -2.21
C ASP A 348 8.44 13.89 -2.53
N LEU A 349 7.39 14.47 -1.96
CA LEU A 349 7.02 15.88 -2.15
C LEU A 349 7.59 16.78 -1.04
N ASP A 350 7.45 16.38 0.23
CA ASP A 350 7.88 17.19 1.37
C ASP A 350 9.40 17.28 1.52
N GLY A 351 10.13 16.27 1.03
CA GLY A 351 11.59 16.24 1.05
C GLY A 351 12.28 17.19 0.06
N ILE A 352 11.53 17.91 -0.78
CA ILE A 352 12.10 18.90 -1.70
C ILE A 352 12.56 20.11 -0.91
N GLU A 353 13.89 20.34 -0.88
CA GLU A 353 14.50 21.42 -0.08
C GLU A 353 14.09 22.82 -0.57
N ASP A 354 14.10 23.06 -1.89
CA ASP A 354 13.67 24.35 -2.46
C ASP A 354 12.16 24.53 -2.32
N ALA A 355 11.77 25.51 -1.51
CA ALA A 355 10.37 25.78 -1.21
C ALA A 355 9.54 26.14 -2.45
N ALA A 356 10.09 26.86 -3.43
CA ALA A 356 9.36 27.23 -4.63
C ALA A 356 9.12 26.00 -5.54
N VAL A 357 10.13 25.13 -5.67
CA VAL A 357 10.03 23.86 -6.39
C VAL A 357 9.03 22.94 -5.68
N ARG A 358 9.11 22.85 -4.35
CA ARG A 358 8.19 22.02 -3.56
C ARG A 358 6.73 22.44 -3.74
N ILE A 359 6.44 23.72 -3.62
CA ILE A 359 5.08 24.27 -3.82
C ILE A 359 4.58 24.01 -5.23
N GLU A 360 5.41 24.23 -6.26
CA GLU A 360 5.01 23.96 -7.65
C GLU A 360 4.76 22.46 -7.87
N SER A 361 5.62 21.58 -7.35
CA SER A 361 5.44 20.13 -7.43
C SER A 361 4.13 19.69 -6.75
N LYS A 362 3.81 20.25 -5.59
CA LYS A 362 2.55 19.98 -4.88
C LYS A 362 1.33 20.47 -5.69
N LYS A 363 1.40 21.66 -6.33
CA LYS A 363 0.34 22.14 -7.23
C LYS A 363 0.15 21.21 -8.42
N GLN A 364 1.24 20.69 -8.99
CA GLN A 364 1.18 19.71 -10.08
C GLN A 364 0.54 18.40 -9.62
N ALA A 365 0.89 17.90 -8.44
CA ALA A 365 0.29 16.70 -7.86
C ALA A 365 -1.24 16.88 -7.67
N LEU A 366 -1.68 17.99 -7.13
CA LEU A 366 -3.11 18.31 -6.98
C LEU A 366 -3.83 18.38 -8.33
N ARG A 367 -3.23 19.04 -9.33
CA ARG A 367 -3.79 19.14 -10.69
C ARG A 367 -3.92 17.79 -11.38
N ILE A 368 -2.89 16.94 -11.27
CA ILE A 368 -2.92 15.58 -11.82
C ILE A 368 -3.97 14.75 -11.07
N GLY A 369 -4.00 14.82 -9.75
CA GLY A 369 -4.98 14.12 -8.92
C GLY A 369 -6.42 14.48 -9.29
N GLU A 370 -6.73 15.78 -9.42
CA GLU A 370 -8.04 16.25 -9.89
C GLU A 370 -8.36 15.75 -11.29
N THR A 371 -7.39 15.77 -12.21
CA THR A 371 -7.56 15.30 -13.60
C THR A 371 -7.88 13.82 -13.64
N LEU A 372 -7.15 12.99 -12.89
CA LEU A 372 -7.37 11.55 -12.81
C LEU A 372 -8.78 11.23 -12.29
N ILE A 373 -9.25 11.90 -11.25
CA ILE A 373 -10.59 11.71 -10.71
C ILE A 373 -11.67 12.10 -11.72
N LEU A 374 -11.56 13.31 -12.28
CA LEU A 374 -12.61 13.90 -13.12
C LEU A 374 -12.68 13.31 -14.52
N LYS A 375 -11.54 12.85 -15.06
CA LYS A 375 -11.42 12.37 -16.43
C LYS A 375 -11.18 10.84 -16.52
N ARG A 376 -11.32 10.09 -15.43
CA ARG A 376 -11.07 8.64 -15.43
C ARG A 376 -11.86 7.84 -16.48
N SER A 377 -12.99 8.36 -16.95
CA SER A 377 -13.77 7.75 -18.03
C SER A 377 -13.37 8.21 -19.43
N GLU A 378 -12.52 9.24 -19.53
CA GLU A 378 -12.04 9.82 -20.80
C GLU A 378 -10.61 9.31 -21.11
N LEU A 379 -9.82 9.07 -20.08
CA LEU A 379 -8.48 8.47 -20.18
C LEU A 379 -8.64 6.96 -20.42
N THR A 380 -8.17 6.49 -21.57
CA THR A 380 -8.44 5.12 -22.03
C THR A 380 -7.21 4.21 -22.02
N SER A 381 -6.04 4.78 -21.75
CA SER A 381 -4.78 4.06 -21.70
C SER A 381 -3.86 4.61 -20.60
N ILE A 382 -2.91 3.78 -20.17
CA ILE A 382 -1.88 4.22 -19.21
C ILE A 382 -0.97 5.30 -19.82
N GLN A 383 -0.84 5.35 -21.14
CA GLN A 383 -0.11 6.39 -21.86
C GLN A 383 -0.79 7.76 -21.76
N ASP A 384 -2.13 7.81 -21.68
CA ASP A 384 -2.86 9.06 -21.43
C ASP A 384 -2.52 9.60 -20.02
N VAL A 385 -2.33 8.71 -19.04
CA VAL A 385 -1.92 9.07 -17.68
C VAL A 385 -0.50 9.62 -17.67
N THR A 386 0.43 8.91 -18.32
CA THR A 386 1.85 9.33 -18.34
C THR A 386 2.09 10.57 -19.20
N ALA A 387 1.20 10.87 -20.16
CA ALA A 387 1.23 12.14 -20.89
C ALA A 387 1.12 13.34 -19.93
N LEU A 388 0.32 13.25 -18.86
CA LEU A 388 0.21 14.31 -17.85
C LEU A 388 1.54 14.63 -17.17
N LEU A 389 2.44 13.63 -17.02
CA LEU A 389 3.80 13.85 -16.51
C LEU A 389 4.74 14.39 -17.59
N LYS A 390 4.56 13.99 -18.85
CA LYS A 390 5.41 14.42 -19.97
C LYS A 390 5.18 15.88 -20.35
N GLU A 391 4.03 16.44 -19.97
CA GLU A 391 3.68 17.85 -20.19
C GLU A 391 4.24 18.80 -19.13
N LEU A 392 4.83 18.31 -18.05
CA LEU A 392 5.51 19.08 -16.99
C LEU A 392 6.94 19.46 -17.40
#